data_9b67f366db13dbe2a1c2164bc12a9625
#
_entry.id   9b67f366db13dbe2a1c2164bc12a9625
#
_cell.length_a   1.000
_cell.length_b   1.000
_cell.length_c   1.000
_cell.angle_alpha   90.00
_cell.angle_beta   90.00
_cell.angle_gamma   90.00
#
_symmetry.space_group_name_H-M   'P 1'
#
loop_
_entity.id
_entity.type
_entity.pdbx_description
1 polymer ?
#
loop_
_entity_poly.entity_id
_entity_poly.type
_entity_poly.pdbx_seq_one_letter_code
_entity_poly.pdbx_strand_id
1 'polypeptide(L)'
;MSSQEPPRRATIADVAREAGVATSTASVVFSGKAKVADATRERVLAAAADLGYAGPDPRAASLRLGRSGIVAVVFEGHLRNAFLDPVTTAMMDGLADGLAELSAGILLMRDEPGEDGPGLASAPVDAYVLIGWSGRTRESVEVVRGRGLPVVVIEGDPGDGTIPRIALDNADASAEVAQHVYDLGHRDVALVTLTLGHDRERAPVTPERLAAATVGVTVDRLEGMRRVFPDAPAISASGSFIDEGIVIGRMLLADAATRPTAVLAQSDLLAVGVIRAAEELGLRVPEDVSVAGFDGIAIDGLGGQSLTTTVQPAVEKGRTAGEQVARMLGGEAGETQNLTCVFRPGTTTGVPSR
;
A
#
# COMPACT_ATOMS: atom_id res chain seq x y z
N MET A 1 -46.35 -4.30 20.37
CA MET A 1 -45.30 -3.33 19.98
C MET A 1 -45.55 -2.98 18.51
N SER A 2 -46.06 -1.80 18.26
CA SER A 2 -46.44 -1.33 16.90
C SER A 2 -45.16 -1.04 16.13
N SER A 3 -44.89 -1.81 15.10
CA SER A 3 -43.81 -1.54 14.13
C SER A 3 -44.16 -0.30 13.32
N GLN A 4 -43.63 0.86 13.74
CA GLN A 4 -43.68 2.05 12.88
C GLN A 4 -42.82 1.76 11.64
N GLU A 5 -43.43 1.68 10.47
CA GLU A 5 -42.72 1.72 9.20
C GLU A 5 -41.86 2.99 9.17
N PRO A 6 -40.59 2.88 8.72
CA PRO A 6 -39.74 4.08 8.62
C PRO A 6 -40.41 5.06 7.64
N PRO A 7 -40.35 6.38 7.91
CA PRO A 7 -40.96 7.38 7.07
C PRO A 7 -40.42 7.27 5.64
N ARG A 8 -41.30 7.20 4.67
CA ARG A 8 -40.96 7.14 3.23
C ARG A 8 -40.07 8.34 2.89
N ARG A 9 -38.88 8.08 2.39
CA ARG A 9 -37.98 9.15 1.94
C ARG A 9 -38.59 9.86 0.76
N ALA A 10 -38.58 11.21 0.76
CA ALA A 10 -38.98 12.02 -0.37
C ALA A 10 -38.18 11.64 -1.64
N THR A 11 -38.83 11.66 -2.78
CA THR A 11 -38.23 11.34 -4.07
C THR A 11 -38.07 12.61 -4.93
N ILE A 12 -37.27 12.55 -5.98
CA ILE A 12 -37.12 13.64 -6.96
C ILE A 12 -38.47 13.99 -7.62
N ALA A 13 -39.35 13.01 -7.75
CA ALA A 13 -40.70 13.23 -8.29
C ALA A 13 -41.59 14.04 -7.31
N ASP A 14 -41.40 13.82 -6.00
CA ASP A 14 -42.11 14.61 -4.98
C ASP A 14 -41.60 16.06 -4.99
N VAL A 15 -40.29 16.28 -5.10
CA VAL A 15 -39.70 17.62 -5.24
C VAL A 15 -40.17 18.32 -6.52
N ALA A 16 -40.20 17.61 -7.63
CA ALA A 16 -40.66 18.17 -8.91
C ALA A 16 -42.14 18.63 -8.84
N ARG A 17 -42.97 17.83 -8.17
CA ARG A 17 -44.39 18.14 -7.93
C ARG A 17 -44.55 19.37 -7.05
N GLU A 18 -43.85 19.45 -5.95
CA GLU A 18 -43.86 20.59 -5.03
C GLU A 18 -43.36 21.87 -5.67
N ALA A 19 -42.28 21.79 -6.44
CA ALA A 19 -41.71 22.92 -7.18
C ALA A 19 -42.47 23.34 -8.42
N GLY A 20 -43.51 22.58 -8.85
CA GLY A 20 -44.28 22.83 -10.06
C GLY A 20 -43.47 22.73 -11.36
N VAL A 21 -42.54 21.74 -11.43
CA VAL A 21 -41.66 21.50 -12.59
C VAL A 21 -41.73 20.04 -13.06
N ALA A 22 -41.24 19.77 -14.27
CA ALA A 22 -41.05 18.39 -14.70
C ALA A 22 -39.95 17.70 -13.90
N THR A 23 -40.06 16.37 -13.68
CA THR A 23 -39.04 15.58 -12.96
C THR A 23 -37.65 15.68 -13.61
N SER A 24 -37.60 15.80 -14.96
CA SER A 24 -36.36 16.05 -15.70
C SER A 24 -35.72 17.38 -15.33
N THR A 25 -36.51 18.45 -15.16
CA THR A 25 -36.02 19.77 -14.73
C THR A 25 -35.48 19.74 -13.32
N ALA A 26 -36.19 19.10 -12.37
CA ALA A 26 -35.70 18.90 -11.03
C ALA A 26 -34.38 18.11 -11.03
N SER A 27 -34.28 17.03 -11.83
CA SER A 27 -33.07 16.24 -11.97
C SER A 27 -31.87 17.05 -12.51
N VAL A 28 -32.09 17.95 -13.45
CA VAL A 28 -31.05 18.83 -14.01
C VAL A 28 -30.51 19.81 -12.94
N VAL A 29 -31.39 20.34 -12.07
CA VAL A 29 -30.99 21.24 -10.98
C VAL A 29 -30.01 20.55 -10.05
N PHE A 30 -30.24 19.29 -9.69
CA PHE A 30 -29.34 18.51 -8.80
C PHE A 30 -28.09 18.01 -9.52
N SER A 31 -28.14 17.69 -10.81
CA SER A 31 -27.00 17.16 -11.55
C SER A 31 -26.06 18.23 -12.11
N GLY A 32 -26.49 19.47 -12.18
CA GLY A 32 -25.72 20.59 -12.76
C GLY A 32 -25.43 20.47 -14.26
N LYS A 33 -25.97 19.46 -14.96
CA LYS A 33 -25.64 19.12 -16.37
C LYS A 33 -26.12 20.10 -17.41
N ALA A 34 -27.04 21.00 -17.05
CA ALA A 34 -27.52 22.05 -17.95
C ALA A 34 -27.92 23.30 -17.17
N LYS A 35 -27.89 24.45 -17.84
CA LYS A 35 -28.37 25.71 -17.25
C LYS A 35 -29.89 25.67 -17.07
N VAL A 36 -30.33 25.94 -15.86
CA VAL A 36 -31.72 26.17 -15.48
C VAL A 36 -31.84 27.62 -15.02
N ALA A 37 -32.98 28.27 -15.34
CA ALA A 37 -33.23 29.64 -14.89
C ALA A 37 -33.17 29.73 -13.36
N ASP A 38 -32.52 30.77 -12.82
CA ASP A 38 -32.25 30.92 -11.40
C ASP A 38 -33.51 30.81 -10.53
N ALA A 39 -34.59 31.45 -10.92
CA ALA A 39 -35.90 31.37 -10.26
C ALA A 39 -36.47 29.93 -10.21
N THR A 40 -36.19 29.12 -11.23
CA THR A 40 -36.60 27.71 -11.24
C THR A 40 -35.69 26.86 -10.31
N ARG A 41 -34.39 27.13 -10.33
CA ARG A 41 -33.44 26.49 -9.45
C ARG A 41 -33.76 26.74 -7.97
N GLU A 42 -34.06 28.00 -7.63
CA GLU A 42 -34.42 28.38 -6.25
C GLU A 42 -35.71 27.67 -5.80
N ARG A 43 -36.74 27.60 -6.62
CA ARG A 43 -37.99 26.89 -6.27
C ARG A 43 -37.76 25.40 -6.04
N VAL A 44 -36.92 24.75 -6.89
CA VAL A 44 -36.62 23.33 -6.74
C VAL A 44 -35.82 23.07 -5.46
N LEU A 45 -34.84 23.92 -5.13
CA LEU A 45 -34.04 23.77 -3.91
C LEU A 45 -34.86 24.07 -2.65
N ALA A 46 -35.77 25.03 -2.68
CA ALA A 46 -36.71 25.31 -1.59
C ALA A 46 -37.65 24.11 -1.36
N ALA A 47 -38.29 23.59 -2.41
CA ALA A 47 -39.13 22.39 -2.30
C ALA A 47 -38.36 21.17 -1.77
N ALA A 48 -37.09 21.01 -2.16
CA ALA A 48 -36.27 19.94 -1.66
C ALA A 48 -35.95 20.08 -0.14
N ALA A 49 -35.68 21.31 0.29
CA ALA A 49 -35.46 21.61 1.71
C ALA A 49 -36.73 21.34 2.53
N ASP A 50 -37.86 21.78 2.09
CA ASP A 50 -39.17 21.58 2.76
C ASP A 50 -39.54 20.09 2.92
N LEU A 51 -39.17 19.27 1.91
CA LEU A 51 -39.42 17.83 1.91
C LEU A 51 -38.29 17.02 2.56
N GLY A 52 -37.21 17.65 3.05
CA GLY A 52 -36.03 16.97 3.57
C GLY A 52 -35.32 16.11 2.51
N TYR A 53 -35.40 16.48 1.22
CA TYR A 53 -34.77 15.75 0.13
C TYR A 53 -33.32 16.21 -0.06
N ALA A 54 -32.36 15.35 0.30
CA ALA A 54 -30.92 15.65 0.23
C ALA A 54 -30.30 15.45 -1.15
N GLY A 55 -31.09 15.11 -2.18
CA GLY A 55 -30.60 14.83 -3.53
C GLY A 55 -30.94 13.41 -4.02
N PRO A 56 -30.60 13.09 -5.29
CA PRO A 56 -30.81 11.75 -5.84
C PRO A 56 -30.08 10.69 -5.02
N ASP A 57 -30.72 9.54 -4.81
CA ASP A 57 -30.06 8.42 -4.15
C ASP A 57 -28.80 8.00 -4.95
N PRO A 58 -27.61 8.07 -4.36
CA PRO A 58 -26.38 7.69 -5.05
C PRO A 58 -26.43 6.25 -5.58
N ARG A 59 -27.12 5.33 -4.90
CA ARG A 59 -27.28 3.93 -5.32
C ARG A 59 -28.08 3.83 -6.61
N ALA A 60 -29.20 4.55 -6.68
CA ALA A 60 -30.01 4.61 -7.89
C ALA A 60 -29.27 5.32 -9.05
N ALA A 61 -28.45 6.29 -8.75
CA ALA A 61 -27.60 6.96 -9.72
C ALA A 61 -26.53 6.01 -10.28
N SER A 62 -25.85 5.24 -9.41
CA SER A 62 -24.83 4.25 -9.78
C SER A 62 -25.43 3.14 -10.68
N LEU A 63 -26.59 2.60 -10.31
CA LEU A 63 -27.30 1.59 -11.12
C LEU A 63 -27.63 2.12 -12.52
N ARG A 64 -28.06 3.39 -12.63
CA ARG A 64 -28.43 4.00 -13.94
C ARG A 64 -27.18 4.29 -14.78
N LEU A 65 -26.05 4.62 -14.15
CA LEU A 65 -24.79 4.92 -14.81
C LEU A 65 -23.97 3.65 -15.12
N GLY A 66 -24.34 2.50 -14.51
CA GLY A 66 -23.57 1.26 -14.61
C GLY A 66 -22.18 1.35 -13.96
N ARG A 67 -21.97 2.35 -13.11
CA ARG A 67 -20.69 2.59 -12.39
C ARG A 67 -20.98 3.04 -10.96
N SER A 68 -20.19 2.51 -10.02
CA SER A 68 -20.31 2.88 -8.60
C SER A 68 -19.58 4.18 -8.26
N GLY A 69 -18.57 4.56 -9.03
CA GLY A 69 -17.65 5.64 -8.70
C GLY A 69 -16.70 5.27 -7.55
N ILE A 70 -16.44 3.97 -7.35
CA ILE A 70 -15.61 3.48 -6.25
C ILE A 70 -14.49 2.59 -6.81
N VAL A 71 -13.27 2.80 -6.33
CA VAL A 71 -12.12 1.94 -6.58
C VAL A 71 -11.74 1.24 -5.28
N ALA A 72 -11.63 -0.08 -5.31
CA ALA A 72 -11.17 -0.85 -4.15
C ALA A 72 -9.65 -0.86 -4.06
N VAL A 73 -9.12 -0.65 -2.87
CA VAL A 73 -7.71 -0.91 -2.52
C VAL A 73 -7.68 -2.08 -1.56
N VAL A 74 -7.00 -3.13 -1.94
CA VAL A 74 -7.02 -4.42 -1.23
C VAL A 74 -5.68 -4.64 -0.56
N PHE A 75 -5.74 -4.86 0.75
CA PHE A 75 -4.61 -5.16 1.61
C PHE A 75 -4.73 -6.57 2.17
N GLU A 76 -3.61 -7.25 2.34
CA GLU A 76 -3.53 -8.43 3.17
C GLU A 76 -3.26 -8.06 4.63
N GLY A 77 -3.91 -8.76 5.55
CA GLY A 77 -3.76 -8.55 6.99
C GLY A 77 -4.51 -7.34 7.53
N HIS A 78 -4.12 -6.89 8.71
CA HIS A 78 -4.87 -5.85 9.42
C HIS A 78 -4.69 -4.47 8.78
N LEU A 79 -5.78 -3.77 8.46
CA LEU A 79 -5.77 -2.39 7.96
C LEU A 79 -5.00 -1.43 8.88
N ARG A 80 -4.99 -1.69 10.18
CA ARG A 80 -4.18 -0.92 11.14
C ARG A 80 -2.71 -0.84 10.69
N ASN A 81 -2.15 -1.92 10.18
CA ASN A 81 -0.75 -1.98 9.76
C ASN A 81 -0.50 -1.08 8.54
N ALA A 82 -1.47 -1.02 7.61
CA ALA A 82 -1.42 -0.12 6.46
C ALA A 82 -1.36 1.36 6.87
N PHE A 83 -2.03 1.75 7.95
CA PHE A 83 -2.01 3.13 8.46
C PHE A 83 -0.77 3.45 9.31
N LEU A 84 -0.09 2.45 9.84
CA LEU A 84 1.15 2.62 10.62
C LEU A 84 2.41 2.61 9.75
N ASP A 85 2.30 2.17 8.51
CA ASP A 85 3.41 2.13 7.56
C ASP A 85 3.46 3.43 6.75
N PRO A 86 4.52 4.25 6.90
CA PRO A 86 4.68 5.50 6.16
C PRO A 86 4.73 5.31 4.64
N VAL A 87 5.27 4.19 4.16
CA VAL A 87 5.30 3.86 2.72
C VAL A 87 3.89 3.67 2.20
N THR A 88 3.07 2.88 2.90
CA THR A 88 1.67 2.66 2.54
C THR A 88 0.89 3.97 2.56
N THR A 89 1.10 4.82 3.58
CA THR A 89 0.43 6.12 3.69
C THR A 89 0.79 7.02 2.50
N ALA A 90 2.07 7.14 2.16
CA ALA A 90 2.54 7.93 1.01
C ALA A 90 2.03 7.38 -0.33
N MET A 91 1.96 6.06 -0.47
CA MET A 91 1.39 5.41 -1.64
C MET A 91 -0.10 5.68 -1.78
N MET A 92 -0.86 5.67 -0.68
CA MET A 92 -2.29 5.98 -0.69
C MET A 92 -2.56 7.44 -1.07
N ASP A 93 -1.72 8.38 -0.62
CA ASP A 93 -1.77 9.78 -1.02
C ASP A 93 -1.60 9.93 -2.54
N GLY A 94 -0.54 9.31 -3.09
CA GLY A 94 -0.33 9.28 -4.54
C GLY A 94 -1.48 8.61 -5.31
N LEU A 95 -2.05 7.52 -4.78
CA LEU A 95 -3.19 6.85 -5.41
C LEU A 95 -4.42 7.76 -5.47
N ALA A 96 -4.70 8.50 -4.39
CA ALA A 96 -5.79 9.49 -4.37
C ALA A 96 -5.58 10.57 -5.43
N ASP A 97 -4.35 11.07 -5.59
CA ASP A 97 -3.99 12.00 -6.66
C ASP A 97 -4.23 11.41 -8.06
N GLY A 98 -3.78 10.17 -8.30
CA GLY A 98 -3.95 9.50 -9.59
C GLY A 98 -5.42 9.19 -9.97
N LEU A 99 -6.31 9.13 -8.97
CA LEU A 99 -7.76 8.93 -9.15
C LEU A 99 -8.56 10.23 -9.19
N ALA A 100 -7.93 11.39 -8.97
CA ALA A 100 -8.63 12.68 -8.77
C ALA A 100 -9.54 13.05 -9.97
N GLU A 101 -9.08 12.83 -11.20
CA GLU A 101 -9.87 13.12 -12.41
C GLU A 101 -11.15 12.30 -12.51
N LEU A 102 -11.17 11.09 -11.94
CA LEU A 102 -12.37 10.25 -11.91
C LEU A 102 -13.39 10.69 -10.87
N SER A 103 -12.98 11.53 -9.89
CA SER A 103 -13.78 11.84 -8.70
C SER A 103 -14.25 10.56 -7.98
N ALA A 104 -13.46 9.48 -8.02
CA ALA A 104 -13.80 8.20 -7.45
C ALA A 104 -13.55 8.17 -5.95
N GLY A 105 -14.43 7.49 -5.21
CA GLY A 105 -14.19 7.14 -3.81
C GLY A 105 -13.23 5.95 -3.72
N ILE A 106 -12.47 5.86 -2.61
CA ILE A 106 -11.59 4.71 -2.33
C ILE A 106 -12.25 3.84 -1.26
N LEU A 107 -12.42 2.56 -1.55
CA LEU A 107 -12.88 1.54 -0.62
C LEU A 107 -11.68 0.70 -0.17
N LEU A 108 -11.32 0.80 1.11
CA LEU A 108 -10.29 -0.06 1.68
C LEU A 108 -10.89 -1.43 2.01
N MET A 109 -10.27 -2.47 1.50
CA MET A 109 -10.71 -3.86 1.70
C MET A 109 -9.57 -4.71 2.25
N ARG A 110 -9.94 -5.70 3.05
CA ARG A 110 -9.03 -6.78 3.46
C ARG A 110 -9.29 -8.00 2.59
N ASP A 111 -8.22 -8.68 2.21
CA ASP A 111 -8.29 -9.98 1.56
C ASP A 111 -7.90 -11.07 2.56
N GLU A 112 -8.84 -11.46 3.41
CA GLU A 112 -8.66 -12.57 4.36
C GLU A 112 -9.69 -13.68 4.10
N PRO A 113 -9.28 -14.97 4.10
CA PRO A 113 -10.19 -16.09 3.97
C PRO A 113 -11.15 -16.16 5.16
N GLY A 114 -12.45 -16.29 4.89
CA GLY A 114 -13.44 -16.62 5.92
C GLY A 114 -14.01 -15.44 6.71
N GLU A 115 -13.79 -14.20 6.30
CA GLU A 115 -14.49 -13.05 6.90
C GLU A 115 -15.91 -12.89 6.31
N ASP A 116 -16.90 -12.70 7.20
CA ASP A 116 -18.27 -12.31 6.85
C ASP A 116 -18.30 -10.86 6.38
N GLY A 117 -18.21 -10.64 5.08
CA GLY A 117 -18.25 -9.30 4.48
C GLY A 117 -18.35 -9.35 2.97
N PRO A 118 -18.58 -8.21 2.28
CA PRO A 118 -18.49 -8.17 0.83
C PRO A 118 -17.04 -8.44 0.44
N GLY A 119 -16.76 -9.70 0.06
CA GLY A 119 -15.46 -10.11 -0.46
C GLY A 119 -15.19 -9.51 -1.84
N LEU A 120 -14.02 -9.78 -2.40
CA LEU A 120 -13.62 -9.31 -3.73
C LEU A 120 -14.66 -9.64 -4.80
N ALA A 121 -15.34 -10.80 -4.68
CA ALA A 121 -16.36 -11.23 -5.63
C ALA A 121 -17.65 -10.39 -5.65
N SER A 122 -17.95 -9.64 -4.58
CA SER A 122 -19.26 -8.97 -4.40
C SER A 122 -19.19 -7.48 -4.10
N ALA A 123 -18.00 -6.91 -3.87
CA ALA A 123 -17.85 -5.48 -3.56
C ALA A 123 -18.41 -4.60 -4.70
N PRO A 124 -19.19 -3.55 -4.39
CA PRO A 124 -19.78 -2.67 -5.40
C PRO A 124 -18.78 -1.62 -5.88
N VAL A 125 -17.79 -2.06 -6.65
CA VAL A 125 -16.67 -1.23 -7.12
C VAL A 125 -16.50 -1.35 -8.63
N ASP A 126 -15.83 -0.38 -9.24
CA ASP A 126 -15.57 -0.30 -10.66
C ASP A 126 -14.20 -0.84 -11.07
N ALA A 127 -13.24 -0.85 -10.13
CA ALA A 127 -11.89 -1.33 -10.35
C ALA A 127 -11.23 -1.74 -9.03
N TYR A 128 -10.09 -2.43 -9.13
CA TYR A 128 -9.28 -2.86 -7.99
C TYR A 128 -7.83 -2.43 -8.14
N VAL A 129 -7.24 -2.04 -7.01
CA VAL A 129 -5.80 -1.93 -6.82
C VAL A 129 -5.40 -2.94 -5.75
N LEU A 130 -4.61 -3.95 -6.11
CA LEU A 130 -4.13 -4.97 -5.19
C LEU A 130 -2.73 -4.60 -4.73
N ILE A 131 -2.52 -4.56 -3.41
CA ILE A 131 -1.19 -4.35 -2.84
C ILE A 131 -0.51 -5.71 -2.77
N GLY A 132 0.44 -5.95 -3.67
CA GLY A 132 1.03 -7.26 -3.95
C GLY A 132 2.10 -7.72 -2.94
N TRP A 133 2.12 -7.20 -1.71
CA TRP A 133 2.96 -7.70 -0.62
C TRP A 133 2.36 -8.95 0.05
N SER A 134 1.41 -9.55 -0.64
CA SER A 134 0.62 -10.68 -0.23
C SER A 134 1.03 -11.93 -1.00
N GLY A 135 1.08 -13.06 -0.32
CA GLY A 135 1.22 -14.36 -0.97
C GLY A 135 -0.03 -14.81 -1.73
N ARG A 136 -1.14 -14.04 -1.65
CA ARG A 136 -2.43 -14.37 -2.27
C ARG A 136 -2.75 -13.53 -3.51
N THR A 137 -1.83 -12.68 -3.95
CA THR A 137 -2.08 -11.75 -5.07
C THR A 137 -2.66 -12.44 -6.29
N ARG A 138 -2.15 -13.63 -6.66
CA ARG A 138 -2.65 -14.39 -7.83
C ARG A 138 -4.10 -14.83 -7.66
N GLU A 139 -4.46 -15.36 -6.48
CA GLU A 139 -5.83 -15.79 -6.18
C GLU A 139 -6.80 -14.61 -6.25
N SER A 140 -6.42 -13.48 -5.67
CA SER A 140 -7.21 -12.25 -5.67
C SER A 140 -7.41 -11.70 -7.09
N VAL A 141 -6.36 -11.74 -7.93
CA VAL A 141 -6.44 -11.40 -9.36
C VAL A 141 -7.45 -12.28 -10.09
N GLU A 142 -7.44 -13.61 -9.88
CA GLU A 142 -8.38 -14.53 -10.51
C GLU A 142 -9.83 -14.21 -10.16
N VAL A 143 -10.11 -13.93 -8.88
CA VAL A 143 -11.45 -13.54 -8.41
C VAL A 143 -11.92 -12.25 -9.09
N VAL A 144 -11.06 -11.23 -9.15
CA VAL A 144 -11.40 -9.93 -9.76
C VAL A 144 -11.60 -10.06 -11.28
N ARG A 145 -10.74 -10.81 -11.96
CA ARG A 145 -10.89 -11.08 -13.40
C ARG A 145 -12.19 -11.79 -13.74
N GLY A 146 -12.63 -12.71 -12.89
CA GLY A 146 -13.93 -13.37 -13.04
C GLY A 146 -15.12 -12.39 -13.08
N ARG A 147 -14.95 -11.16 -12.57
CA ARG A 147 -15.92 -10.08 -12.63
C ARG A 147 -15.82 -9.21 -13.89
N GLY A 148 -14.76 -9.34 -14.66
CA GLY A 148 -14.49 -8.48 -15.83
C GLY A 148 -14.15 -7.03 -15.46
N LEU A 149 -13.68 -6.76 -14.25
CA LEU A 149 -13.31 -5.42 -13.78
C LEU A 149 -11.80 -5.16 -13.96
N PRO A 150 -11.42 -3.90 -14.22
CA PRO A 150 -10.02 -3.49 -14.20
C PRO A 150 -9.33 -3.83 -12.88
N VAL A 151 -8.10 -4.31 -12.97
CA VAL A 151 -7.24 -4.58 -11.81
C VAL A 151 -5.82 -4.14 -12.11
N VAL A 152 -5.21 -3.45 -11.15
CA VAL A 152 -3.80 -3.05 -11.15
C VAL A 152 -3.14 -3.65 -9.92
N VAL A 153 -1.94 -4.22 -10.07
CA VAL A 153 -1.16 -4.77 -8.95
C VAL A 153 0.01 -3.83 -8.65
N ILE A 154 0.13 -3.40 -7.40
CA ILE A 154 1.31 -2.67 -6.93
C ILE A 154 2.26 -3.67 -6.30
N GLU A 155 3.42 -3.87 -6.88
CA GLU A 155 4.43 -4.86 -6.50
C GLU A 155 3.83 -6.28 -6.36
N GLY A 156 4.43 -7.28 -6.43
CA GLY A 156 3.89 -8.64 -6.43
C GLY A 156 3.67 -9.19 -7.83
N ASP A 157 3.40 -10.47 -7.89
CA ASP A 157 3.23 -11.22 -9.14
C ASP A 157 1.74 -11.52 -9.39
N PRO A 158 1.13 -10.90 -10.41
CA PRO A 158 -0.26 -11.20 -10.76
C PRO A 158 -0.46 -12.59 -11.37
N GLY A 159 0.61 -13.30 -11.73
CA GLY A 159 0.53 -14.60 -12.41
C GLY A 159 0.14 -14.51 -13.89
N ASP A 160 -0.23 -13.34 -14.38
CA ASP A 160 -0.66 -13.08 -15.76
C ASP A 160 -0.06 -11.77 -16.26
N GLY A 161 0.75 -11.86 -17.32
CA GLY A 161 1.43 -10.69 -17.92
C GLY A 161 0.50 -9.67 -18.57
N THR A 162 -0.80 -9.95 -18.69
CA THR A 162 -1.81 -8.99 -19.17
C THR A 162 -2.34 -8.06 -18.09
N ILE A 163 -2.06 -8.36 -16.81
CA ILE A 163 -2.42 -7.53 -15.67
C ILE A 163 -1.34 -6.47 -15.46
N PRO A 164 -1.67 -5.18 -15.52
CA PRO A 164 -0.70 -4.11 -15.29
C PRO A 164 -0.16 -4.16 -13.88
N ARG A 165 1.16 -4.04 -13.77
CA ARG A 165 1.89 -4.04 -12.50
C ARG A 165 2.72 -2.77 -12.37
N ILE A 166 2.68 -2.15 -11.21
CA ILE A 166 3.61 -1.10 -10.83
C ILE A 166 4.69 -1.75 -9.97
N ALA A 167 5.86 -1.95 -10.52
CA ALA A 167 6.98 -2.64 -9.90
C ALA A 167 8.11 -1.68 -9.52
N LEU A 168 8.98 -2.14 -8.63
CA LEU A 168 10.24 -1.49 -8.29
C LEU A 168 11.42 -2.38 -8.70
N ASP A 169 12.58 -1.77 -8.86
CA ASP A 169 13.88 -2.41 -9.06
C ASP A 169 14.45 -2.99 -7.74
N ASN A 170 13.62 -3.67 -6.94
CA ASN A 170 13.92 -4.12 -5.59
C ASN A 170 15.26 -4.85 -5.44
N ALA A 171 15.60 -5.73 -6.40
CA ALA A 171 16.83 -6.49 -6.35
C ALA A 171 18.06 -5.59 -6.60
N ASP A 172 18.01 -4.73 -7.62
CA ASP A 172 19.13 -3.86 -7.97
C ASP A 172 19.36 -2.80 -6.90
N ALA A 173 18.29 -2.20 -6.40
CA ALA A 173 18.34 -1.23 -5.32
C ALA A 173 18.89 -1.82 -4.01
N SER A 174 18.52 -3.06 -3.68
CA SER A 174 19.06 -3.76 -2.51
C SER A 174 20.53 -4.16 -2.69
N ALA A 175 20.93 -4.51 -3.92
CA ALA A 175 22.33 -4.77 -4.24
C ALA A 175 23.19 -3.50 -4.11
N GLU A 176 22.67 -2.32 -4.46
CA GLU A 176 23.38 -1.05 -4.33
C GLU A 176 23.68 -0.71 -2.86
N VAL A 177 22.70 -0.86 -1.96
CA VAL A 177 22.91 -0.69 -0.52
C VAL A 177 23.91 -1.70 0.02
N ALA A 178 23.81 -2.96 -0.38
CA ALA A 178 24.74 -4.00 0.01
C ALA A 178 26.16 -3.70 -0.48
N GLN A 179 26.30 -3.23 -1.74
CA GLN A 179 27.59 -2.84 -2.31
C GLN A 179 28.24 -1.69 -1.54
N HIS A 180 27.46 -0.67 -1.16
CA HIS A 180 27.94 0.41 -0.31
C HIS A 180 28.56 -0.12 1.01
N VAL A 181 27.88 -1.03 1.69
CA VAL A 181 28.37 -1.64 2.94
C VAL A 181 29.62 -2.51 2.70
N TYR A 182 29.65 -3.22 1.56
CA TYR A 182 30.83 -3.98 1.16
C TYR A 182 32.04 -3.08 0.89
N ASP A 183 31.86 -1.95 0.22
CA ASP A 183 32.90 -1.00 -0.16
C ASP A 183 33.46 -0.27 1.08
N LEU A 184 32.67 -0.12 2.14
CA LEU A 184 33.15 0.33 3.45
C LEU A 184 34.06 -0.68 4.15
N GLY A 185 34.14 -1.92 3.68
CA GLY A 185 35.03 -2.96 4.19
C GLY A 185 34.33 -4.05 5.01
N HIS A 186 33.02 -3.98 5.20
CA HIS A 186 32.27 -5.03 5.91
C HIS A 186 32.29 -6.36 5.16
N ARG A 187 32.48 -7.46 5.92
CA ARG A 187 32.42 -8.84 5.41
C ARG A 187 31.55 -9.75 6.28
N ASP A 188 31.47 -9.44 7.57
CA ASP A 188 30.60 -10.10 8.55
C ASP A 188 29.31 -9.28 8.67
N VAL A 189 28.28 -9.70 7.93
CA VAL A 189 27.01 -8.98 7.74
C VAL A 189 25.84 -9.90 8.04
N ALA A 190 24.81 -9.41 8.71
CA ALA A 190 23.53 -10.09 8.87
C ALA A 190 22.42 -9.37 8.09
N LEU A 191 21.48 -10.15 7.58
CA LEU A 191 20.32 -9.64 6.81
C LEU A 191 19.04 -9.79 7.62
N VAL A 192 18.22 -8.75 7.63
CA VAL A 192 16.89 -8.77 8.24
C VAL A 192 15.86 -8.58 7.12
N THR A 193 15.11 -9.64 6.81
CA THR A 193 14.14 -9.61 5.72
C THR A 193 12.75 -9.23 6.21
N LEU A 194 11.89 -8.80 5.29
CA LEU A 194 10.45 -8.77 5.49
C LEU A 194 9.92 -10.22 5.65
N THR A 195 8.62 -10.38 5.87
CA THR A 195 8.01 -11.72 5.93
C THR A 195 8.18 -12.47 4.60
N LEU A 196 8.39 -13.78 4.68
CA LEU A 196 8.48 -14.65 3.50
C LEU A 196 7.10 -15.13 3.00
N GLY A 197 6.11 -15.16 3.88
CA GLY A 197 4.79 -15.71 3.57
C GLY A 197 3.74 -15.34 4.62
N HIS A 198 2.59 -16.02 4.54
CA HIS A 198 1.44 -15.78 5.42
C HIS A 198 1.66 -16.12 6.89
N ASP A 199 2.55 -17.06 7.18
CA ASP A 199 2.90 -17.51 8.53
C ASP A 199 3.44 -16.40 9.40
N ARG A 200 4.02 -15.36 8.77
CA ARG A 200 4.63 -14.21 9.44
C ARG A 200 5.55 -14.63 10.59
N GLU A 201 6.28 -15.71 10.37
CA GLU A 201 7.16 -16.29 11.37
C GLU A 201 8.51 -15.59 11.40
N ARG A 202 8.93 -15.14 12.60
CA ARG A 202 10.30 -14.70 12.85
C ARG A 202 11.20 -15.93 13.00
N ALA A 203 12.00 -16.20 11.98
CA ALA A 203 12.91 -17.36 11.99
C ALA A 203 14.07 -17.16 11.00
N PRO A 204 15.15 -17.96 11.10
CA PRO A 204 16.20 -17.99 10.10
C PRO A 204 15.65 -18.30 8.70
N VAL A 205 16.19 -17.64 7.70
CA VAL A 205 15.83 -17.88 6.30
C VAL A 205 16.64 -19.07 5.79
N THR A 206 16.05 -20.26 5.91
CA THR A 206 16.65 -21.49 5.34
C THR A 206 16.32 -21.63 3.84
N PRO A 207 17.06 -22.49 3.09
CA PRO A 207 16.74 -22.78 1.70
C PRO A 207 15.28 -23.26 1.51
N GLU A 208 14.78 -24.08 2.42
CA GLU A 208 13.42 -24.62 2.37
C GLU A 208 12.38 -23.51 2.56
N ARG A 209 12.59 -22.61 3.53
CA ARG A 209 11.70 -21.47 3.75
C ARG A 209 11.74 -20.48 2.60
N LEU A 210 12.91 -20.26 2.02
CA LEU A 210 13.05 -19.41 0.83
C LEU A 210 12.35 -20.01 -0.39
N ALA A 211 12.46 -21.32 -0.60
CA ALA A 211 11.77 -22.02 -1.68
C ALA A 211 10.24 -22.00 -1.52
N ALA A 212 9.73 -21.89 -0.28
CA ALA A 212 8.31 -21.77 0.02
C ALA A 212 7.82 -20.31 0.09
N ALA A 213 8.70 -19.33 -0.14
CA ALA A 213 8.35 -17.92 -0.04
C ALA A 213 7.31 -17.51 -1.08
N THR A 214 6.32 -16.73 -0.65
CA THR A 214 5.22 -16.24 -1.49
C THR A 214 5.21 -14.71 -1.64
N VAL A 215 6.06 -13.99 -0.87
CA VAL A 215 6.17 -12.53 -0.94
C VAL A 215 7.35 -12.14 -1.85
N GLY A 216 7.05 -11.85 -3.12
CA GLY A 216 8.06 -11.57 -4.15
C GLY A 216 9.02 -10.44 -3.79
N VAL A 217 8.53 -9.35 -3.21
CA VAL A 217 9.36 -8.20 -2.78
C VAL A 217 10.46 -8.63 -1.79
N THR A 218 10.12 -9.50 -0.85
CA THR A 218 11.10 -10.04 0.12
C THR A 218 12.18 -10.85 -0.57
N VAL A 219 11.78 -11.68 -1.54
CA VAL A 219 12.68 -12.52 -2.33
C VAL A 219 13.62 -11.65 -3.18
N ASP A 220 13.07 -10.68 -3.90
CA ASP A 220 13.83 -9.79 -4.78
C ASP A 220 14.87 -8.98 -3.98
N ARG A 221 14.48 -8.37 -2.86
CA ARG A 221 15.39 -7.61 -1.98
C ARG A 221 16.47 -8.52 -1.38
N LEU A 222 16.12 -9.75 -0.98
CA LEU A 222 17.09 -10.71 -0.46
C LEU A 222 18.07 -11.17 -1.54
N GLU A 223 17.58 -11.42 -2.76
CA GLU A 223 18.43 -11.75 -3.90
C GLU A 223 19.44 -10.64 -4.17
N GLY A 224 19.01 -9.38 -4.19
CA GLY A 224 19.89 -8.24 -4.37
C GLY A 224 20.99 -8.18 -3.31
N MET A 225 20.64 -8.31 -2.03
CA MET A 225 21.62 -8.32 -0.93
C MET A 225 22.60 -9.50 -1.05
N ARG A 226 22.13 -10.68 -1.45
CA ARG A 226 22.94 -11.89 -1.62
C ARG A 226 23.84 -11.89 -2.85
N ARG A 227 23.58 -11.05 -3.85
CA ARG A 227 24.57 -10.83 -4.95
C ARG A 227 25.90 -10.31 -4.41
N VAL A 228 25.87 -9.57 -3.29
CA VAL A 228 27.07 -8.99 -2.66
C VAL A 228 27.53 -9.82 -1.45
N PHE A 229 26.59 -10.30 -0.65
CA PHE A 229 26.83 -11.09 0.57
C PHE A 229 26.14 -12.46 0.46
N PRO A 230 26.66 -13.40 -0.37
CA PRO A 230 25.96 -14.64 -0.67
C PRO A 230 25.72 -15.55 0.53
N ASP A 231 26.66 -15.54 1.50
CA ASP A 231 26.64 -16.41 2.68
C ASP A 231 26.13 -15.72 3.95
N ALA A 232 25.68 -14.46 3.85
CA ALA A 232 25.20 -13.71 5.00
C ALA A 232 23.97 -14.39 5.62
N PRO A 233 23.97 -14.65 6.94
CA PRO A 233 22.81 -15.17 7.63
C PRO A 233 21.65 -14.18 7.54
N ALA A 234 20.45 -14.71 7.29
CA ALA A 234 19.25 -13.91 7.18
C ALA A 234 18.19 -14.38 8.17
N ILE A 235 17.48 -13.41 8.79
CA ILE A 235 16.33 -13.65 9.67
C ILE A 235 15.12 -12.97 9.05
N SER A 236 14.02 -13.73 8.85
CA SER A 236 12.75 -13.15 8.44
C SER A 236 12.04 -12.52 9.63
N ALA A 237 11.51 -11.32 9.43
CA ALA A 237 10.68 -10.62 10.39
C ALA A 237 9.22 -11.09 10.30
N SER A 238 8.47 -10.94 11.40
CA SER A 238 7.03 -11.18 11.44
C SER A 238 6.23 -10.03 10.77
N GLY A 239 6.89 -8.90 10.52
CA GLY A 239 6.33 -7.73 9.85
C GLY A 239 7.31 -6.56 9.86
N SER A 240 6.98 -5.48 9.13
CA SER A 240 7.78 -4.26 9.08
C SER A 240 7.39 -3.32 10.23
N PHE A 241 7.99 -3.53 11.41
CA PHE A 241 7.72 -2.73 12.61
C PHE A 241 9.02 -2.47 13.38
N ILE A 242 9.09 -1.32 14.07
CA ILE A 242 10.24 -0.98 14.91
C ILE A 242 10.44 -1.99 16.03
N ASP A 243 9.35 -2.39 16.71
CA ASP A 243 9.42 -3.38 17.81
C ASP A 243 9.95 -4.74 17.34
N GLU A 244 9.60 -5.15 16.12
CA GLU A 244 10.13 -6.36 15.51
C GLU A 244 11.63 -6.23 15.23
N GLY A 245 12.05 -5.09 14.69
CA GLY A 245 13.46 -4.77 14.49
C GLY A 245 14.27 -4.77 15.80
N ILE A 246 13.68 -4.28 16.92
CA ILE A 246 14.31 -4.34 18.25
C ILE A 246 14.56 -5.79 18.68
N VAL A 247 13.54 -6.65 18.52
CA VAL A 247 13.68 -8.07 18.92
C VAL A 247 14.77 -8.75 18.09
N ILE A 248 14.76 -8.57 16.76
CA ILE A 248 15.77 -9.17 15.87
C ILE A 248 17.16 -8.56 16.16
N GLY A 249 17.23 -7.25 16.37
CA GLY A 249 18.47 -6.56 16.70
C GLY A 249 19.11 -7.12 17.98
N ARG A 250 18.32 -7.36 19.03
CA ARG A 250 18.83 -8.01 20.27
C ARG A 250 19.34 -9.43 20.00
N MET A 251 18.66 -10.21 19.15
CA MET A 251 19.11 -11.56 18.78
C MET A 251 20.46 -11.53 18.06
N LEU A 252 20.67 -10.57 17.17
CA LEU A 252 21.89 -10.46 16.35
C LEU A 252 23.06 -9.84 17.09
N LEU A 253 22.80 -8.90 18.03
CA LEU A 253 23.84 -8.02 18.59
C LEU A 253 24.24 -8.35 20.03
N ALA A 254 23.49 -9.18 20.76
CA ALA A 254 23.74 -9.44 22.17
C ALA A 254 25.09 -10.18 22.44
N ASP A 255 25.43 -11.14 21.60
CA ASP A 255 26.65 -11.90 21.75
C ASP A 255 27.81 -11.25 20.98
N ALA A 256 28.79 -10.73 21.70
CA ALA A 256 29.98 -10.07 21.14
C ALA A 256 30.82 -10.99 20.24
N ALA A 257 30.76 -12.32 20.45
CA ALA A 257 31.55 -13.27 19.67
C ALA A 257 30.98 -13.53 18.28
N THR A 258 29.66 -13.40 18.12
CA THR A 258 28.94 -13.68 16.86
C THR A 258 28.30 -12.45 16.26
N ARG A 259 28.49 -11.28 16.88
CA ARG A 259 27.90 -10.01 16.43
C ARG A 259 28.42 -9.62 15.05
N PRO A 260 27.55 -9.38 14.04
CA PRO A 260 27.97 -8.89 12.76
C PRO A 260 28.50 -7.45 12.87
N THR A 261 29.35 -7.05 11.93
CA THR A 261 29.83 -5.66 11.84
C THR A 261 28.83 -4.74 11.15
N ALA A 262 27.90 -5.30 10.37
CA ALA A 262 26.80 -4.56 9.76
C ALA A 262 25.51 -5.37 9.70
N VAL A 263 24.37 -4.67 9.74
CA VAL A 263 23.04 -5.25 9.55
C VAL A 263 22.34 -4.52 8.38
N LEU A 264 21.90 -5.29 7.38
CA LEU A 264 21.09 -4.80 6.27
C LEU A 264 19.65 -5.23 6.48
N ALA A 265 18.75 -4.27 6.63
CA ALA A 265 17.33 -4.52 6.83
C ALA A 265 16.53 -4.15 5.57
N GLN A 266 15.54 -4.97 5.23
CA GLN A 266 14.66 -4.76 4.06
C GLN A 266 13.60 -3.69 4.27
N SER A 267 13.57 -3.00 5.42
CA SER A 267 12.78 -1.80 5.63
C SER A 267 13.45 -0.87 6.64
N ASP A 268 13.15 0.41 6.54
CA ASP A 268 13.65 1.43 7.46
C ASP A 268 13.10 1.25 8.88
N LEU A 269 11.87 0.77 9.03
CA LEU A 269 11.29 0.48 10.34
C LEU A 269 12.05 -0.64 11.06
N LEU A 270 12.44 -1.69 10.34
CA LEU A 270 13.28 -2.76 10.89
C LEU A 270 14.68 -2.24 11.22
N ALA A 271 15.28 -1.43 10.34
CA ALA A 271 16.58 -0.82 10.55
C ALA A 271 16.61 0.03 11.83
N VAL A 272 15.61 0.89 12.02
CA VAL A 272 15.46 1.70 13.24
C VAL A 272 15.34 0.83 14.49
N GLY A 273 14.59 -0.26 14.40
CA GLY A 273 14.49 -1.23 15.49
C GLY A 273 15.84 -1.83 15.85
N VAL A 274 16.65 -2.20 14.84
CA VAL A 274 18.03 -2.71 15.07
C VAL A 274 18.92 -1.64 15.70
N ILE A 275 18.82 -0.37 15.25
CA ILE A 275 19.58 0.75 15.86
C ILE A 275 19.21 0.92 17.34
N ARG A 276 17.92 0.90 17.67
CA ARG A 276 17.47 0.99 19.08
C ARG A 276 17.96 -0.18 19.92
N ALA A 277 17.96 -1.40 19.37
CA ALA A 277 18.54 -2.55 20.06
C ALA A 277 20.04 -2.41 20.29
N ALA A 278 20.78 -1.83 19.33
CA ALA A 278 22.20 -1.52 19.50
C ALA A 278 22.41 -0.52 20.64
N GLU A 279 21.66 0.57 20.67
CA GLU A 279 21.70 1.58 21.74
C GLU A 279 21.38 0.99 23.12
N GLU A 280 20.36 0.13 23.23
CA GLU A 280 20.02 -0.58 24.47
C GLU A 280 21.15 -1.49 24.97
N LEU A 281 21.94 -2.05 24.06
CA LEU A 281 23.12 -2.87 24.36
C LEU A 281 24.40 -2.05 24.61
N GLY A 282 24.29 -0.72 24.57
CA GLY A 282 25.43 0.20 24.73
C GLY A 282 26.37 0.25 23.53
N LEU A 283 25.88 -0.18 22.34
CA LEU A 283 26.64 -0.14 21.10
C LEU A 283 26.35 1.18 20.36
N ARG A 284 27.38 1.70 19.71
CA ARG A 284 27.28 2.91 18.90
C ARG A 284 27.08 2.52 17.44
N VAL A 285 26.19 3.25 16.79
CA VAL A 285 25.98 3.18 15.34
C VAL A 285 26.53 4.48 14.74
N PRO A 286 27.47 4.43 13.78
CA PRO A 286 27.96 3.24 13.07
C PRO A 286 29.22 2.60 13.69
N GLU A 287 29.84 3.14 14.75
CA GLU A 287 31.19 2.80 15.20
C GLU A 287 31.36 1.33 15.63
N ASP A 288 30.36 0.74 16.28
CA ASP A 288 30.41 -0.65 16.76
C ASP A 288 29.61 -1.60 15.85
N VAL A 289 28.58 -1.08 15.13
CA VAL A 289 27.79 -1.79 14.14
C VAL A 289 27.19 -0.81 13.13
N SER A 290 27.35 -1.08 11.86
CA SER A 290 26.67 -0.33 10.78
C SER A 290 25.26 -0.88 10.55
N VAL A 291 24.29 0.01 10.24
CA VAL A 291 22.92 -0.38 9.94
C VAL A 291 22.44 0.36 8.70
N ALA A 292 21.88 -0.39 7.74
CA ALA A 292 21.24 0.20 6.57
C ALA A 292 19.82 -0.37 6.39
N GLY A 293 18.94 0.45 5.81
CA GLY A 293 17.55 0.15 5.59
C GLY A 293 17.14 0.15 4.12
N PHE A 294 15.84 0.16 3.90
CA PHE A 294 15.16 0.31 2.63
C PHE A 294 13.84 1.04 2.89
N ASP A 295 13.38 1.92 2.05
CA ASP A 295 12.12 2.65 1.93
C ASP A 295 12.31 4.17 1.81
N GLY A 296 13.28 4.74 2.52
CA GLY A 296 13.57 6.18 2.52
C GLY A 296 12.56 7.01 3.30
N ILE A 297 11.90 6.41 4.30
CA ILE A 297 10.89 7.11 5.11
C ILE A 297 11.52 8.21 5.99
N ALA A 298 10.69 9.20 6.36
CA ALA A 298 11.06 10.15 7.40
C ALA A 298 10.90 9.49 8.78
N ILE A 299 11.97 9.49 9.57
CA ILE A 299 11.99 8.83 10.87
C ILE A 299 12.44 9.83 11.93
N ASP A 300 11.60 9.99 12.95
CA ASP A 300 11.95 10.75 14.14
C ASP A 300 12.68 9.89 15.16
N GLY A 301 13.57 10.50 15.94
CA GLY A 301 14.18 9.84 17.10
C GLY A 301 15.49 9.08 16.82
N LEU A 302 16.18 9.36 15.71
CA LEU A 302 17.53 8.85 15.44
C LEU A 302 18.66 9.73 16.04
N GLY A 303 18.36 10.58 17.03
CA GLY A 303 19.39 11.37 17.75
C GLY A 303 20.21 12.30 16.86
N GLY A 304 19.69 12.72 15.71
CA GLY A 304 20.40 13.54 14.73
C GLY A 304 21.15 12.74 13.65
N GLN A 305 21.08 11.40 13.70
CA GLN A 305 21.60 10.55 12.63
C GLN A 305 20.64 10.50 11.45
N SER A 306 21.18 10.26 10.25
CA SER A 306 20.43 9.96 9.04
C SER A 306 20.63 8.50 8.66
N LEU A 307 19.55 7.77 8.41
CA LEU A 307 19.60 6.36 8.01
C LEU A 307 20.18 6.23 6.60
N THR A 308 21.18 5.37 6.43
CA THR A 308 21.61 4.88 5.12
C THR A 308 20.51 3.97 4.59
N THR A 309 19.92 4.29 3.43
CA THR A 309 18.75 3.59 2.93
C THR A 309 18.60 3.74 1.42
N THR A 310 17.71 2.96 0.85
CA THR A 310 17.17 3.18 -0.50
C THR A 310 15.83 3.87 -0.40
N VAL A 311 15.65 4.97 -1.12
CA VAL A 311 14.40 5.72 -1.21
C VAL A 311 13.54 5.14 -2.33
N GLN A 312 12.40 4.55 -1.99
CA GLN A 312 11.43 4.13 -2.98
C GLN A 312 10.45 5.27 -3.33
N PRO A 313 10.02 5.39 -4.59
CA PRO A 313 9.10 6.46 -5.03
C PRO A 313 7.64 6.13 -4.64
N ALA A 314 7.34 6.08 -3.32
CA ALA A 314 6.06 5.58 -2.81
C ALA A 314 4.85 6.38 -3.31
N VAL A 315 4.93 7.72 -3.34
CA VAL A 315 3.85 8.58 -3.86
C VAL A 315 3.65 8.35 -5.35
N GLU A 316 4.73 8.30 -6.13
CA GLU A 316 4.66 8.06 -7.58
C GLU A 316 4.09 6.67 -7.89
N LYS A 317 4.47 5.66 -7.13
CA LYS A 317 3.94 4.30 -7.22
C LYS A 317 2.42 4.27 -7.08
N GLY A 318 1.88 4.97 -6.08
CA GLY A 318 0.44 5.10 -5.89
C GLY A 318 -0.23 5.89 -7.01
N ARG A 319 0.33 7.05 -7.39
CA ARG A 319 -0.20 7.90 -8.46
C ARG A 319 -0.29 7.13 -9.78
N THR A 320 0.79 6.47 -10.17
CA THR A 320 0.83 5.66 -11.39
C THR A 320 -0.25 4.56 -11.36
N ALA A 321 -0.46 3.90 -10.23
CA ALA A 321 -1.54 2.90 -10.12
C ALA A 321 -2.93 3.52 -10.32
N GLY A 322 -3.18 4.70 -9.75
CA GLY A 322 -4.43 5.44 -9.94
C GLY A 322 -4.66 5.86 -11.39
N GLU A 323 -3.64 6.38 -12.04
CA GLU A 323 -3.68 6.75 -13.47
C GLU A 323 -3.95 5.54 -14.37
N GLN A 324 -3.33 4.37 -14.08
CA GLN A 324 -3.61 3.13 -14.80
C GLN A 324 -5.07 2.71 -14.64
N VAL A 325 -5.61 2.78 -13.43
CA VAL A 325 -7.04 2.51 -13.19
C VAL A 325 -7.92 3.48 -13.99
N ALA A 326 -7.60 4.77 -14.01
CA ALA A 326 -8.36 5.78 -14.75
C ALA A 326 -8.37 5.49 -16.26
N ARG A 327 -7.22 5.18 -16.85
CA ARG A 327 -7.09 4.78 -18.26
C ARG A 327 -7.91 3.54 -18.58
N MET A 328 -7.83 2.50 -17.75
CA MET A 328 -8.56 1.26 -17.95
C MET A 328 -10.09 1.45 -17.84
N LEU A 329 -10.56 2.27 -16.92
CA LEU A 329 -11.97 2.66 -16.82
C LEU A 329 -12.43 3.52 -18.02
N GLY A 330 -11.49 4.20 -18.68
CA GLY A 330 -11.68 4.90 -19.97
C GLY A 330 -11.74 3.97 -21.18
N GLY A 331 -11.43 2.66 -21.01
CA GLY A 331 -11.42 1.66 -22.09
C GLY A 331 -10.04 1.46 -22.73
N GLU A 332 -8.98 2.03 -22.17
CA GLU A 332 -7.61 1.80 -22.63
C GLU A 332 -7.02 0.54 -21.97
N ALA A 333 -6.01 -0.04 -22.60
CA ALA A 333 -5.23 -1.12 -21.96
C ALA A 333 -4.33 -0.55 -20.85
N GLY A 334 -4.22 -1.28 -19.74
CA GLY A 334 -3.24 -0.96 -18.72
C GLY A 334 -1.83 -1.43 -19.11
N GLU A 335 -0.81 -0.75 -18.60
CA GLU A 335 0.60 -1.03 -18.90
C GLU A 335 1.38 -1.27 -17.61
N THR A 336 2.26 -2.29 -17.63
CA THR A 336 3.22 -2.51 -16.53
C THR A 336 4.28 -1.41 -16.54
N GLN A 337 4.56 -0.82 -15.38
CA GLN A 337 5.59 0.18 -15.20
C GLN A 337 6.58 -0.25 -14.12
N ASN A 338 7.87 -0.01 -14.38
CA ASN A 338 8.94 -0.23 -13.43
C ASN A 338 9.47 1.12 -12.97
N LEU A 339 9.39 1.38 -11.69
CA LEU A 339 9.91 2.60 -11.06
C LEU A 339 11.25 2.28 -10.41
N THR A 340 12.14 3.27 -10.40
CA THR A 340 13.50 3.14 -9.88
C THR A 340 13.61 3.74 -8.50
N CYS A 341 14.25 3.02 -7.59
CA CYS A 341 14.63 3.47 -6.27
C CYS A 341 15.94 4.30 -6.34
N VAL A 342 16.19 5.11 -5.32
CA VAL A 342 17.38 5.96 -5.25
C VAL A 342 18.14 5.67 -3.96
N PHE A 343 19.40 5.26 -4.06
CA PHE A 343 20.27 5.10 -2.92
C PHE A 343 20.52 6.44 -2.21
N ARG A 344 20.40 6.46 -0.90
CA ARG A 344 20.66 7.60 -0.03
C ARG A 344 21.62 7.21 1.08
N PRO A 345 22.91 7.59 0.97
CA PRO A 345 23.86 7.41 2.05
C PRO A 345 23.46 8.25 3.27
N GLY A 346 23.64 7.71 4.45
CA GLY A 346 23.39 8.36 5.73
C GLY A 346 24.59 8.25 6.66
N THR A 347 24.35 8.49 7.95
CA THR A 347 25.39 8.43 8.98
C THR A 347 25.36 7.14 9.80
N THR A 348 24.45 6.22 9.49
CA THR A 348 24.30 4.93 10.20
C THR A 348 25.19 3.81 9.66
N THR A 349 26.01 4.10 8.64
CA THR A 349 27.05 3.20 8.12
C THR A 349 28.41 3.86 8.14
N GLY A 350 29.45 3.10 8.49
CA GLY A 350 30.84 3.55 8.56
C GLY A 350 31.79 2.38 8.28
N VAL A 351 33.07 2.59 8.42
CA VAL A 351 34.06 1.50 8.28
C VAL A 351 33.96 0.55 9.48
N PRO A 352 34.17 -0.77 9.31
CA PRO A 352 34.12 -1.71 10.42
C PRO A 352 35.22 -1.43 11.44
N SER A 353 34.90 -1.56 12.73
CA SER A 353 35.82 -1.37 13.82
C SER A 353 36.76 -2.57 14.06
N ARG A 354 36.52 -3.71 13.39
CA ARG A 354 37.28 -4.98 13.53
C ARG A 354 37.28 -5.78 12.23
#